data_8cfedbb0a29022131efbe4973b99a835
#
_entry.id   8cfedbb0a29022131efbe4973b99a835
#
_cell.length_a   1.000
_cell.length_b   1.000
_cell.length_c   1.000
_cell.angle_alpha   90.00
_cell.angle_beta   90.00
_cell.angle_gamma   90.00
#
_symmetry.space_group_name_H-M   'P 1'
#
loop_
_entity.id
_entity.type
_entity.pdbx_description
1 polymer ?
#
loop_
_entity_poly.entity_id
_entity_poly.type
_entity_poly.pdbx_seq_one_letter_code
_entity_poly.pdbx_strand_id
1 'polypeptide(L)'
;MKRYRLLLSTLLLSGLCLVATAHTQRAWARCTDCGTVALWAQLTRERMQQEHDQTREHIRNEFDAWEDWLENTFVPAFMPPEYLVRMAGQLTETAVYQVFAIGTLLDAKQALEVQRVFQKKIAEAHRDYQPSVGVCAVGTTIRSLADAERRAETTTFVLSQRAQDRQIGNMHTAAAAGGTSDKANRLAQFRRRYCDVHDNNDVFMRVCGSGNAARAATINKDIDYTRTVDAHRTMNIDFTDANLTEDEEDVMALASNLYAHEMMERLPEISYNSSSTSQRADRLRQIIAQRQIIAKRSVAEHSFNTIVGLKSYGSPAADNSDEGSSIDTARYLKIILQQLGMSEEEAGRFMGERPSYFTQMEIVTKKVFQQPTFYADLYDKPANIDRKKAALQAVSLMQDFDTWQSYLRTESLLSVLLEIEVAKFQAGAA
;
A
#
# COMPACT_ATOMS: atom_id res chain seq x y z
N MET A 1 15.87 24.71 -57.87
CA MET A 1 16.45 24.52 -56.52
C MET A 1 15.51 24.91 -55.36
N LYS A 2 14.45 25.70 -55.52
CA LYS A 2 13.53 26.08 -54.40
C LYS A 2 12.56 24.96 -53.98
N ARG A 3 12.17 24.05 -54.87
CA ARG A 3 11.23 22.95 -54.56
C ARG A 3 11.84 21.82 -53.69
N TYR A 4 13.12 21.60 -53.73
CA TYR A 4 13.79 20.57 -52.89
C TYR A 4 13.98 21.01 -51.42
N ARG A 5 14.10 22.32 -51.18
CA ARG A 5 14.22 22.85 -49.79
C ARG A 5 12.89 22.78 -49.01
N LEU A 6 11.76 22.91 -49.71
CA LEU A 6 10.43 22.77 -49.10
C LEU A 6 10.11 21.34 -48.70
N LEU A 7 10.48 20.36 -49.56
CA LEU A 7 10.27 18.94 -49.26
C LEU A 7 11.21 18.43 -48.15
N LEU A 8 12.41 18.96 -48.02
CA LEU A 8 13.32 18.60 -46.93
C LEU A 8 12.87 19.16 -45.60
N SER A 9 12.31 20.37 -45.55
CA SER A 9 11.81 20.96 -44.33
C SER A 9 10.52 20.29 -43.79
N THR A 10 9.64 19.81 -44.71
CA THR A 10 8.44 19.06 -44.29
C THR A 10 8.77 17.64 -43.78
N LEU A 11 9.79 16.99 -44.35
CA LEU A 11 10.29 15.69 -43.91
C LEU A 11 10.99 15.78 -42.51
N LEU A 12 11.73 16.87 -42.26
CA LEU A 12 12.36 17.11 -40.94
C LEU A 12 11.34 17.43 -39.86
N LEU A 13 10.29 18.22 -40.19
CA LEU A 13 9.22 18.51 -39.21
C LEU A 13 8.38 17.25 -38.89
N SER A 14 8.08 16.42 -39.87
CA SER A 14 7.33 15.16 -39.61
C SER A 14 8.16 14.15 -38.84
N GLY A 15 9.46 14.08 -39.06
CA GLY A 15 10.38 13.26 -38.26
C GLY A 15 10.48 13.70 -36.79
N LEU A 16 10.49 15.00 -36.54
CA LEU A 16 10.55 15.55 -35.17
C LEU A 16 9.25 15.29 -34.38
N CYS A 17 8.10 15.35 -35.04
CA CYS A 17 6.81 15.02 -34.40
C CYS A 17 6.70 13.52 -34.04
N LEU A 18 7.21 12.61 -34.87
CA LEU A 18 7.20 11.18 -34.61
C LEU A 18 8.14 10.78 -33.45
N VAL A 19 9.28 11.43 -33.31
CA VAL A 19 10.19 11.19 -32.18
C VAL A 19 9.63 11.71 -30.86
N ALA A 20 8.92 12.86 -30.87
CA ALA A 20 8.26 13.39 -29.68
C ALA A 20 7.13 12.49 -29.19
N THR A 21 6.35 11.86 -30.09
CA THR A 21 5.27 10.95 -29.70
C THR A 21 5.75 9.60 -29.18
N ALA A 22 6.91 9.12 -29.64
CA ALA A 22 7.48 7.86 -29.18
C ALA A 22 8.05 7.93 -27.74
N HIS A 23 8.48 9.12 -27.29
CA HIS A 23 9.04 9.31 -25.94
C HIS A 23 7.98 9.53 -24.86
N THR A 24 6.78 9.98 -25.24
CA THR A 24 5.69 10.21 -24.27
C THR A 24 4.97 8.93 -23.82
N GLN A 25 5.06 7.85 -24.62
CA GLN A 25 4.38 6.59 -24.29
C GLN A 25 5.05 5.78 -23.17
N ARG A 26 6.33 6.00 -22.86
CA ARG A 26 7.03 5.22 -21.83
C ARG A 26 6.86 5.72 -20.39
N ALA A 27 6.35 6.94 -20.19
CA ALA A 27 6.15 7.54 -18.87
C ALA A 27 4.78 7.19 -18.23
N TRP A 28 3.87 6.54 -18.95
CA TRP A 28 2.46 6.38 -18.57
C TRP A 28 2.11 5.09 -17.82
N ALA A 29 3.06 4.19 -17.63
CA ALA A 29 2.74 2.81 -17.28
C ALA A 29 2.66 2.48 -15.77
N ARG A 30 2.81 3.43 -14.84
CA ARG A 30 3.01 3.05 -13.42
C ARG A 30 2.18 3.77 -12.35
N CYS A 31 1.20 4.60 -12.71
CA CYS A 31 0.30 5.18 -11.71
C CYS A 31 -1.16 4.84 -12.06
N THR A 32 -1.85 4.15 -11.21
CA THR A 32 -3.27 3.76 -11.37
C THR A 32 -4.23 4.96 -11.41
N ASP A 33 -3.79 6.15 -10.95
CA ASP A 33 -4.56 7.39 -11.03
C ASP A 33 -4.25 8.25 -12.26
N CYS A 34 -3.24 7.92 -13.04
CA CYS A 34 -2.91 8.62 -14.29
C CYS A 34 -3.91 8.33 -15.44
N GLY A 35 -4.74 7.30 -15.31
CA GLY A 35 -5.75 6.92 -16.31
C GLY A 35 -6.82 7.99 -16.51
N THR A 36 -7.24 8.68 -15.47
CA THR A 36 -8.25 9.76 -15.55
C THR A 36 -7.70 11.00 -16.23
N VAL A 37 -6.44 11.35 -16.00
CA VAL A 37 -5.77 12.49 -16.67
C VAL A 37 -5.56 12.21 -18.15
N ALA A 38 -5.24 10.97 -18.53
CA ALA A 38 -5.12 10.55 -19.93
C ALA A 38 -6.46 10.65 -20.68
N LEU A 39 -7.55 10.23 -20.03
CA LEU A 39 -8.89 10.31 -20.60
C LEU A 39 -9.32 11.77 -20.84
N TRP A 40 -9.07 12.67 -19.89
CA TRP A 40 -9.36 14.10 -20.04
C TRP A 40 -8.50 14.76 -21.14
N ALA A 41 -7.24 14.40 -21.26
CA ALA A 41 -6.36 14.88 -22.33
C ALA A 41 -6.84 14.41 -23.71
N GLN A 42 -7.35 13.17 -23.81
CA GLN A 42 -7.89 12.62 -25.04
C GLN A 42 -9.20 13.31 -25.44
N LEU A 43 -10.14 13.49 -24.50
CA LEU A 43 -11.41 14.20 -24.74
C LEU A 43 -11.19 15.67 -25.14
N THR A 44 -10.20 16.33 -24.55
CA THR A 44 -9.87 17.72 -24.91
C THR A 44 -9.23 17.78 -26.29
N ARG A 45 -8.42 16.80 -26.69
CA ARG A 45 -7.84 16.71 -28.03
C ARG A 45 -8.91 16.48 -29.11
N GLU A 46 -9.86 15.57 -28.85
CA GLU A 46 -10.97 15.28 -29.78
C GLU A 46 -11.86 16.51 -29.96
N ARG A 47 -12.20 17.21 -28.89
CA ARG A 47 -13.01 18.44 -28.97
C ARG A 47 -12.32 19.56 -29.77
N MET A 48 -11.03 19.70 -29.60
CA MET A 48 -10.25 20.69 -30.35
C MET A 48 -10.06 20.31 -31.81
N GLN A 49 -9.92 19.02 -32.14
CA GLN A 49 -9.94 18.59 -33.52
C GLN A 49 -11.27 18.92 -34.21
N GLN A 50 -12.39 18.70 -33.52
CA GLN A 50 -13.71 19.06 -34.01
C GLN A 50 -13.84 20.56 -34.26
N GLU A 51 -13.43 21.41 -33.33
CA GLU A 51 -13.48 22.87 -33.48
C GLU A 51 -12.54 23.37 -34.59
N HIS A 52 -11.40 22.76 -34.76
CA HIS A 52 -10.44 23.07 -35.81
C HIS A 52 -10.98 22.67 -37.20
N ASP A 53 -11.63 21.52 -37.29
CA ASP A 53 -12.24 21.08 -38.56
C ASP A 53 -13.45 21.94 -38.95
N GLN A 54 -14.29 22.35 -37.98
CA GLN A 54 -15.38 23.30 -38.21
C GLN A 54 -14.86 24.67 -38.68
N THR A 55 -13.79 25.17 -38.06
CA THR A 55 -13.17 26.44 -38.47
C THR A 55 -12.57 26.35 -39.88
N ARG A 56 -11.96 25.21 -40.22
CA ARG A 56 -11.39 24.95 -41.54
C ARG A 56 -12.50 24.89 -42.62
N GLU A 57 -13.63 24.27 -42.28
CA GLU A 57 -14.76 24.16 -43.19
C GLU A 57 -15.44 25.50 -43.39
N HIS A 58 -15.59 26.32 -42.34
CA HIS A 58 -16.10 27.66 -42.42
C HIS A 58 -15.20 28.55 -43.31
N ILE A 59 -13.90 28.53 -43.12
CA ILE A 59 -12.93 29.27 -43.94
C ILE A 59 -13.01 28.82 -45.42
N ARG A 60 -13.16 27.53 -45.69
CA ARG A 60 -13.28 27.02 -47.06
C ARG A 60 -14.55 27.51 -47.73
N ASN A 61 -15.67 27.45 -47.03
CA ASN A 61 -16.97 27.92 -47.55
C ASN A 61 -16.98 29.43 -47.85
N GLU A 62 -16.32 30.23 -47.00
CA GLU A 62 -16.18 31.67 -47.26
C GLU A 62 -15.29 31.96 -48.46
N PHE A 63 -14.24 31.13 -48.68
CA PHE A 63 -13.38 31.23 -49.85
C PHE A 63 -14.10 30.87 -51.13
N ASP A 64 -14.86 29.77 -51.14
CA ASP A 64 -15.62 29.30 -52.27
C ASP A 64 -16.72 30.34 -52.65
N ALA A 65 -17.39 30.96 -51.66
CA ALA A 65 -18.36 32.04 -51.87
C ALA A 65 -17.72 33.32 -52.46
N TRP A 66 -16.46 33.60 -52.06
CA TRP A 66 -15.72 34.74 -52.58
C TRP A 66 -15.20 34.51 -54.01
N GLU A 67 -14.78 33.30 -54.35
CA GLU A 67 -14.39 32.86 -55.67
C GLU A 67 -15.58 32.91 -56.63
N ASP A 68 -16.74 32.40 -56.20
CA ASP A 68 -17.98 32.45 -56.96
C ASP A 68 -18.47 33.90 -57.24
N TRP A 69 -18.39 34.77 -56.22
CA TRP A 69 -18.70 36.19 -56.41
C TRP A 69 -17.73 36.87 -57.36
N LEU A 70 -16.45 36.56 -57.30
CA LEU A 70 -15.40 37.11 -58.18
C LEU A 70 -15.60 36.66 -59.62
N GLU A 71 -15.81 35.36 -59.88
CA GLU A 71 -15.97 34.82 -61.22
C GLU A 71 -17.29 35.16 -61.85
N ASN A 72 -18.39 35.08 -61.15
CA ASN A 72 -19.72 35.15 -61.73
C ASN A 72 -20.39 36.54 -61.60
N THR A 73 -19.93 37.39 -60.65
CA THR A 73 -20.56 38.72 -60.43
C THR A 73 -19.61 39.85 -60.75
N PHE A 74 -18.40 39.83 -60.25
CA PHE A 74 -17.49 40.98 -60.38
C PHE A 74 -16.82 41.07 -61.75
N VAL A 75 -16.28 39.95 -62.27
CA VAL A 75 -15.59 39.94 -63.52
C VAL A 75 -16.51 40.27 -64.73
N PRO A 76 -17.73 39.74 -64.86
CA PRO A 76 -18.64 40.10 -65.97
C PRO A 76 -19.13 41.56 -65.97
N ALA A 77 -19.28 42.14 -64.76
CA ALA A 77 -19.80 43.54 -64.60
C ALA A 77 -18.78 44.59 -65.05
N PHE A 78 -17.51 44.28 -65.14
CA PHE A 78 -16.46 45.25 -65.47
C PHE A 78 -15.78 45.02 -66.84
N MET A 79 -16.29 44.07 -67.62
CA MET A 79 -15.81 43.89 -69.00
C MET A 79 -16.64 44.76 -69.99
N PRO A 80 -16.15 45.91 -70.40
CA PRO A 80 -15.56 46.24 -71.71
C PRO A 80 -14.81 47.57 -71.74
N PRO A 81 -14.10 47.98 -72.79
CA PRO A 81 -13.62 47.43 -74.01
C PRO A 81 -12.05 47.20 -74.02
N GLU A 82 -11.62 46.48 -74.98
CA GLU A 82 -10.49 45.50 -75.07
C GLU A 82 -9.08 45.88 -74.64
N TYR A 83 -8.68 47.05 -74.34
CA TYR A 83 -7.28 47.33 -73.94
C TYR A 83 -7.12 47.84 -72.52
N LEU A 84 -7.99 48.70 -72.01
CA LEU A 84 -7.87 49.17 -70.60
C LEU A 84 -8.32 48.10 -69.59
N VAL A 85 -9.25 47.25 -70.01
CA VAL A 85 -9.75 46.12 -69.24
C VAL A 85 -8.63 45.06 -68.92
N ARG A 86 -7.78 44.77 -69.95
CA ARG A 86 -6.66 43.86 -69.73
C ARG A 86 -5.62 44.40 -68.74
N MET A 87 -5.33 45.66 -68.83
CA MET A 87 -4.35 46.31 -67.96
C MET A 87 -4.89 46.53 -66.50
N ALA A 88 -6.16 46.95 -66.39
CA ALA A 88 -6.85 47.07 -65.12
C ALA A 88 -7.08 45.68 -64.49
N GLY A 89 -7.42 44.68 -65.32
CA GLY A 89 -7.55 43.27 -64.87
C GLY A 89 -6.24 42.71 -64.28
N GLN A 90 -5.12 42.93 -64.97
CA GLN A 90 -3.80 42.49 -64.48
C GLN A 90 -3.37 43.21 -63.20
N LEU A 91 -3.66 44.52 -63.06
CA LEU A 91 -3.37 45.28 -61.84
C LEU A 91 -4.28 44.86 -60.69
N THR A 92 -5.57 44.63 -60.99
CA THR A 92 -6.53 44.15 -59.96
C THR A 92 -6.21 42.74 -59.53
N GLU A 93 -5.92 41.85 -60.47
CA GLU A 93 -5.50 40.48 -60.19
C GLU A 93 -4.23 40.45 -59.35
N THR A 94 -3.24 41.30 -59.65
CA THR A 94 -2.02 41.37 -58.87
C THR A 94 -2.25 41.95 -57.48
N ALA A 95 -3.10 42.96 -57.34
CA ALA A 95 -3.47 43.57 -56.08
C ALA A 95 -4.28 42.60 -55.18
N VAL A 96 -5.26 41.91 -55.79
CA VAL A 96 -6.06 40.86 -55.13
C VAL A 96 -5.17 39.70 -54.71
N TYR A 97 -4.25 39.29 -55.58
CA TYR A 97 -3.27 38.23 -55.21
C TYR A 97 -2.34 38.64 -54.04
N GLN A 98 -1.92 39.91 -54.00
CA GLN A 98 -1.14 40.43 -52.88
C GLN A 98 -1.92 40.48 -51.58
N VAL A 99 -3.17 40.96 -51.63
CA VAL A 99 -4.08 40.98 -50.46
C VAL A 99 -4.37 39.57 -49.96
N PHE A 100 -4.60 38.63 -50.91
CA PHE A 100 -4.77 37.23 -50.62
C PHE A 100 -3.54 36.60 -49.96
N ALA A 101 -2.34 36.87 -50.51
CA ALA A 101 -1.11 36.40 -49.95
C ALA A 101 -0.82 36.97 -48.53
N ILE A 102 -1.21 38.23 -48.31
CA ILE A 102 -1.10 38.84 -46.96
C ILE A 102 -2.14 38.23 -46.03
N GLY A 103 -3.38 37.99 -46.49
CA GLY A 103 -4.42 37.34 -45.72
C GLY A 103 -4.02 35.92 -45.26
N THR A 104 -3.54 35.11 -46.22
CA THR A 104 -3.06 33.75 -45.87
C THR A 104 -1.85 33.74 -44.92
N LEU A 105 -0.98 34.73 -45.01
CA LEU A 105 0.15 34.87 -44.05
C LEU A 105 -0.33 35.31 -42.65
N LEU A 106 -1.34 36.18 -42.59
CA LEU A 106 -1.95 36.61 -41.32
C LEU A 106 -2.71 35.45 -40.65
N ASP A 107 -3.50 34.70 -41.45
CA ASP A 107 -4.22 33.53 -40.94
C ASP A 107 -3.24 32.43 -40.48
N ALA A 108 -2.20 32.19 -41.26
CA ALA A 108 -1.13 31.25 -40.84
C ALA A 108 -0.43 31.71 -39.54
N LYS A 109 -0.18 33.01 -39.41
CA LYS A 109 0.38 33.59 -38.16
C LYS A 109 -0.57 33.40 -36.99
N GLN A 110 -1.85 33.67 -37.18
CA GLN A 110 -2.86 33.54 -36.13
C GLN A 110 -3.05 32.06 -35.72
N ALA A 111 -3.09 31.16 -36.68
CA ALA A 111 -3.13 29.73 -36.43
C ALA A 111 -1.89 29.24 -35.63
N LEU A 112 -0.71 29.73 -35.97
CA LEU A 112 0.53 29.40 -35.26
C LEU A 112 0.53 30.00 -33.84
N GLU A 113 -0.02 31.21 -33.63
CA GLU A 113 -0.14 31.81 -32.29
C GLU A 113 -1.12 31.03 -31.42
N VAL A 114 -2.26 30.65 -31.96
CA VAL A 114 -3.24 29.79 -31.25
C VAL A 114 -2.62 28.44 -30.90
N GLN A 115 -1.92 27.83 -31.83
CA GLN A 115 -1.22 26.55 -31.60
C GLN A 115 -0.13 26.67 -30.54
N ARG A 116 0.61 27.78 -30.55
CA ARG A 116 1.63 28.08 -29.55
C ARG A 116 1.03 28.29 -28.14
N VAL A 117 -0.04 29.07 -28.03
CA VAL A 117 -0.77 29.30 -26.77
C VAL A 117 -1.30 27.96 -26.23
N PHE A 118 -1.88 27.15 -27.11
CA PHE A 118 -2.38 25.84 -26.75
C PHE A 118 -1.30 24.89 -26.26
N GLN A 119 -0.19 24.78 -27.01
CA GLN A 119 0.97 23.97 -26.58
C GLN A 119 1.53 24.46 -25.25
N LYS A 120 1.58 25.79 -25.06
CA LYS A 120 1.99 26.38 -23.78
C LYS A 120 1.04 25.98 -22.66
N LYS A 121 -0.27 26.03 -22.89
CA LYS A 121 -1.28 25.63 -21.86
C LYS A 121 -1.26 24.14 -21.57
N ILE A 122 -1.06 23.30 -22.58
CA ILE A 122 -0.84 21.85 -22.36
C ILE A 122 0.44 21.62 -21.56
N ALA A 123 1.53 22.27 -21.92
CA ALA A 123 2.80 22.11 -21.19
C ALA A 123 2.68 22.62 -19.75
N GLU A 124 1.97 23.74 -19.52
CA GLU A 124 1.66 24.23 -18.18
C GLU A 124 0.81 23.24 -17.40
N ALA A 125 -0.26 22.69 -18.01
CA ALA A 125 -1.11 21.69 -17.38
C ALA A 125 -0.34 20.40 -17.06
N HIS A 126 0.43 19.88 -18.01
CA HIS A 126 1.31 18.73 -17.74
C HIS A 126 2.30 19.01 -16.62
N ARG A 127 2.94 20.18 -16.66
CA ARG A 127 3.85 20.59 -15.60
C ARG A 127 3.16 20.65 -14.24
N ASP A 128 1.96 21.21 -14.15
CA ASP A 128 1.28 21.50 -12.89
C ASP A 128 0.54 20.26 -12.32
N TYR A 129 0.08 19.35 -13.19
CA TYR A 129 -0.67 18.16 -12.78
C TYR A 129 0.09 16.84 -12.88
N GLN A 130 1.31 16.85 -13.42
CA GLN A 130 2.12 15.64 -13.45
C GLN A 130 2.49 15.22 -12.02
N PRO A 131 2.09 13.99 -11.58
CA PRO A 131 2.43 13.50 -10.27
C PRO A 131 3.96 13.37 -10.15
N SER A 132 4.51 13.82 -9.02
CA SER A 132 5.92 13.59 -8.72
C SER A 132 6.16 12.12 -8.37
N VAL A 133 7.37 11.63 -8.56
CA VAL A 133 7.78 10.28 -8.15
C VAL A 133 7.49 10.05 -6.66
N GLY A 134 7.69 11.07 -5.83
CA GLY A 134 7.41 11.00 -4.40
C GLY A 134 5.93 10.75 -4.08
N VAL A 135 4.99 11.31 -4.85
CA VAL A 135 3.54 11.05 -4.65
C VAL A 135 3.19 9.61 -5.01
N CYS A 136 3.77 9.07 -6.09
CA CYS A 136 3.58 7.66 -6.45
C CYS A 136 4.16 6.72 -5.40
N ALA A 137 5.35 7.02 -4.88
CA ALA A 137 5.99 6.26 -3.82
C ALA A 137 5.13 6.22 -2.54
N VAL A 138 4.56 7.36 -2.12
CA VAL A 138 3.64 7.43 -0.97
C VAL A 138 2.38 6.59 -1.22
N GLY A 139 1.78 6.66 -2.41
CA GLY A 139 0.60 5.86 -2.76
C GLY A 139 0.88 4.35 -2.69
N THR A 140 2.03 3.91 -3.19
CA THR A 140 2.47 2.51 -3.12
C THR A 140 2.69 2.06 -1.67
N THR A 141 3.29 2.93 -0.84
CA THR A 141 3.52 2.65 0.58
C THR A 141 2.21 2.49 1.35
N ILE A 142 1.21 3.34 1.12
CA ILE A 142 -0.10 3.24 1.76
C ILE A 142 -0.80 1.92 1.38
N ARG A 143 -0.70 1.49 0.12
CA ARG A 143 -1.25 0.21 -0.32
C ARG A 143 -0.58 -0.97 0.38
N SER A 144 0.75 -0.95 0.50
CA SER A 144 1.49 -1.98 1.22
C SER A 144 1.14 -2.01 2.71
N LEU A 145 0.93 -0.84 3.30
CA LEU A 145 0.51 -0.70 4.69
C LEU A 145 -0.85 -1.36 4.93
N ALA A 146 -1.83 -1.11 4.06
CA ALA A 146 -3.17 -1.73 4.14
C ALA A 146 -3.12 -3.26 3.96
N ASP A 147 -2.24 -3.78 3.11
CA ASP A 147 -2.07 -5.23 2.96
C ASP A 147 -1.38 -5.85 4.19
N ALA A 148 -0.37 -5.18 4.75
CA ALA A 148 0.28 -5.62 5.98
C ALA A 148 -0.68 -5.60 7.19
N GLU A 149 -1.59 -4.63 7.26
CA GLU A 149 -2.65 -4.56 8.27
C GLU A 149 -3.58 -5.78 8.20
N ARG A 150 -4.07 -6.11 7.01
CA ARG A 150 -4.92 -7.29 6.80
C ARG A 150 -4.23 -8.59 7.22
N ARG A 151 -2.91 -8.72 6.95
CA ARG A 151 -2.13 -9.87 7.40
C ARG A 151 -1.96 -9.90 8.90
N ALA A 152 -1.75 -8.75 9.52
CA ALA A 152 -1.69 -8.61 10.97
C ALA A 152 -3.01 -9.08 11.64
N GLU A 153 -4.16 -8.71 11.08
CA GLU A 153 -5.47 -9.18 11.55
C GLU A 153 -5.62 -10.68 11.39
N THR A 154 -5.21 -11.25 10.25
CA THR A 154 -5.24 -12.70 10.00
C THR A 154 -4.36 -13.43 11.01
N THR A 155 -3.14 -12.95 11.24
CA THR A 155 -2.20 -13.53 12.22
C THR A 155 -2.79 -13.48 13.63
N THR A 156 -3.38 -12.35 14.03
CA THR A 156 -4.07 -12.19 15.32
C THR A 156 -5.19 -13.22 15.49
N PHE A 157 -6.01 -13.40 14.44
CA PHE A 157 -7.10 -14.37 14.45
C PHE A 157 -6.58 -15.80 14.60
N VAL A 158 -5.56 -16.18 13.83
CA VAL A 158 -4.99 -17.55 13.86
C VAL A 158 -4.35 -17.84 15.21
N LEU A 159 -3.60 -16.91 15.79
CA LEU A 159 -3.03 -17.04 17.12
C LEU A 159 -4.11 -17.28 18.18
N SER A 160 -5.17 -16.45 18.16
CA SER A 160 -6.28 -16.58 19.09
C SER A 160 -6.98 -17.95 18.93
N GLN A 161 -7.17 -18.41 17.72
CA GLN A 161 -7.80 -19.70 17.46
C GLN A 161 -6.94 -20.89 17.92
N ARG A 162 -5.63 -20.88 17.61
CA ARG A 162 -4.67 -21.89 18.08
C ARG A 162 -4.59 -21.96 19.60
N ALA A 163 -4.60 -20.82 20.27
CA ALA A 163 -4.60 -20.74 21.72
C ALA A 163 -5.89 -21.33 22.33
N GLN A 164 -7.05 -21.02 21.76
CA GLN A 164 -8.34 -21.58 22.19
C GLN A 164 -8.39 -23.10 21.97
N ASP A 165 -8.01 -23.56 20.77
CA ASP A 165 -7.99 -25.00 20.43
C ASP A 165 -7.12 -25.79 21.40
N ARG A 166 -5.95 -25.23 21.75
CA ARG A 166 -5.08 -25.84 22.74
C ARG A 166 -5.73 -25.86 24.12
N GLN A 167 -6.32 -24.76 24.57
CA GLN A 167 -6.95 -24.66 25.91
C GLN A 167 -8.13 -25.61 26.10
N ILE A 168 -8.91 -25.88 25.04
CA ILE A 168 -10.02 -26.85 25.09
C ILE A 168 -9.57 -28.30 24.83
N GLY A 169 -8.30 -28.53 24.52
CA GLY A 169 -7.78 -29.86 24.22
C GLY A 169 -8.27 -30.45 22.90
N ASN A 170 -8.36 -29.62 21.84
CA ASN A 170 -8.76 -30.07 20.51
C ASN A 170 -7.82 -31.18 20.03
N MET A 171 -8.37 -32.20 19.33
CA MET A 171 -7.64 -33.40 18.89
C MET A 171 -6.43 -33.12 17.97
N HIS A 172 -6.41 -31.96 17.33
CA HIS A 172 -5.31 -31.52 16.45
C HIS A 172 -4.21 -30.74 17.17
N THR A 173 -4.23 -30.68 18.50
CA THR A 173 -3.25 -29.93 19.30
C THR A 173 -2.40 -30.85 20.17
N ALA A 174 -1.25 -30.36 20.64
CA ALA A 174 -0.40 -31.07 21.60
C ALA A 174 -1.10 -31.34 22.94
N ALA A 175 -2.20 -30.65 23.25
CA ALA A 175 -3.01 -30.81 24.44
C ALA A 175 -4.14 -31.86 24.28
N ALA A 176 -4.25 -32.54 23.16
CA ALA A 176 -5.34 -33.51 22.87
C ALA A 176 -5.44 -34.64 23.90
N ALA A 177 -4.31 -35.06 24.49
CA ALA A 177 -4.27 -36.09 25.53
C ALA A 177 -4.52 -35.56 26.95
N GLY A 178 -4.82 -34.25 27.09
CA GLY A 178 -5.13 -33.58 28.36
C GLY A 178 -3.97 -32.76 28.94
N GLY A 179 -4.24 -32.10 30.07
CA GLY A 179 -3.30 -31.16 30.69
C GLY A 179 -1.96 -31.73 31.08
N THR A 180 -1.90 -33.01 31.50
CA THR A 180 -0.62 -33.68 31.83
C THR A 180 0.26 -33.82 30.59
N SER A 181 -0.30 -34.19 29.45
CA SER A 181 0.44 -34.31 28.19
C SER A 181 0.92 -32.94 27.70
N ASP A 182 0.08 -31.92 27.81
CA ASP A 182 0.46 -30.54 27.48
C ASP A 182 1.64 -30.06 28.31
N LYS A 183 1.61 -30.27 29.64
CA LYS A 183 2.71 -29.91 30.54
C LYS A 183 4.00 -30.69 30.19
N ALA A 184 3.92 -31.96 29.83
CA ALA A 184 5.05 -32.75 29.40
C ALA A 184 5.66 -32.23 28.09
N ASN A 185 4.81 -31.88 27.11
CA ASN A 185 5.24 -31.31 25.81
C ASN A 185 5.89 -29.94 25.99
N ARG A 186 5.32 -29.07 26.83
CA ARG A 186 5.94 -27.77 27.17
C ARG A 186 7.28 -27.91 27.88
N LEU A 187 7.40 -28.87 28.82
CA LEU A 187 8.66 -29.16 29.48
C LEU A 187 9.70 -29.69 28.46
N ALA A 188 9.30 -30.53 27.53
CA ALA A 188 10.16 -30.98 26.45
C ALA A 188 10.63 -29.82 25.55
N GLN A 189 9.73 -28.90 25.20
CA GLN A 189 10.05 -27.70 24.46
C GLN A 189 11.01 -26.79 25.23
N PHE A 190 10.73 -26.51 26.50
CA PHE A 190 11.63 -25.75 27.38
C PHE A 190 13.03 -26.34 27.40
N ARG A 191 13.17 -27.67 27.65
CA ARG A 191 14.46 -28.35 27.67
C ARG A 191 15.21 -28.25 26.34
N ARG A 192 14.52 -28.36 25.24
CA ARG A 192 15.11 -28.33 23.90
C ARG A 192 15.57 -26.92 23.50
N ARG A 193 14.85 -25.87 23.87
CA ARG A 193 15.00 -24.56 23.24
C ARG A 193 15.34 -23.42 24.20
N TYR A 194 14.75 -23.39 25.41
CA TYR A 194 14.83 -22.22 26.29
C TYR A 194 15.68 -22.41 27.54
N CYS A 195 16.03 -23.62 27.83
CA CYS A 195 16.66 -24.01 29.08
C CYS A 195 18.08 -23.44 29.22
N ASP A 196 18.31 -22.64 30.26
CA ASP A 196 19.66 -22.23 30.69
C ASP A 196 20.15 -23.16 31.81
N VAL A 197 21.33 -23.71 31.63
CA VAL A 197 21.95 -24.61 32.58
C VAL A 197 22.34 -23.92 33.91
N HIS A 198 22.53 -22.61 33.84
CA HIS A 198 22.94 -21.76 34.96
C HIS A 198 21.76 -21.22 35.77
N ASP A 199 20.54 -21.36 35.28
CA ASP A 199 19.38 -20.92 36.02
C ASP A 199 19.21 -21.68 37.35
N ASN A 200 18.57 -20.99 38.32
CA ASN A 200 18.33 -21.54 39.66
C ASN A 200 19.61 -22.08 40.33
N ASN A 201 20.69 -21.30 40.26
CA ASN A 201 21.99 -21.63 40.87
C ASN A 201 22.53 -23.01 40.37
N ASP A 202 22.61 -23.18 39.05
CA ASP A 202 23.06 -24.36 38.32
C ASP A 202 22.19 -25.63 38.51
N VAL A 203 21.08 -25.58 39.22
CA VAL A 203 20.18 -26.73 39.38
C VAL A 203 19.63 -27.16 38.04
N PHE A 204 19.43 -26.23 37.10
CA PHE A 204 18.89 -26.55 35.77
C PHE A 204 19.87 -27.33 34.89
N MET A 205 21.15 -27.45 35.26
CA MET A 205 22.07 -28.37 34.63
C MET A 205 21.55 -29.82 34.61
N ARG A 206 20.79 -30.22 35.66
CA ARG A 206 20.14 -31.54 35.73
C ARG A 206 18.83 -31.62 34.93
N VAL A 207 18.18 -30.49 34.70
CA VAL A 207 16.90 -30.39 33.99
C VAL A 207 17.13 -30.28 32.50
N CYS A 208 18.06 -29.44 32.06
CA CYS A 208 18.35 -29.17 30.64
C CYS A 208 19.01 -30.39 29.93
N GLY A 209 19.70 -31.24 30.69
CA GLY A 209 20.45 -32.40 30.16
C GLY A 209 21.75 -31.99 29.46
N SER A 210 22.73 -32.89 29.45
CA SER A 210 24.08 -32.62 28.95
C SER A 210 24.24 -32.46 27.43
N GLY A 211 23.15 -32.63 26.66
CA GLY A 211 23.18 -32.61 25.19
C GLY A 211 22.37 -31.48 24.52
N ASN A 212 21.56 -30.76 25.27
CA ASN A 212 20.62 -29.76 24.73
C ASN A 212 20.85 -28.38 25.35
N ALA A 213 22.09 -27.87 25.27
CA ALA A 213 22.32 -26.47 25.59
C ALA A 213 21.54 -25.63 24.54
N ALA A 214 20.50 -24.94 24.98
CA ALA A 214 19.82 -23.97 24.15
C ALA A 214 20.85 -22.96 23.60
N ARG A 215 20.68 -22.54 22.37
CA ARG A 215 21.55 -21.50 21.82
C ARG A 215 21.36 -20.23 22.66
N ALA A 216 22.43 -19.48 22.93
CA ALA A 216 22.37 -18.22 23.70
C ALA A 216 21.29 -17.25 23.21
N ALA A 217 20.95 -17.30 21.92
CA ALA A 217 19.91 -16.49 21.33
C ALA A 217 18.48 -16.88 21.75
N THR A 218 18.23 -18.13 22.17
CA THR A 218 16.88 -18.65 22.47
C THR A 218 16.64 -18.86 23.98
N ILE A 219 17.69 -18.83 24.81
CA ILE A 219 17.59 -18.97 26.27
C ILE A 219 16.54 -17.99 26.82
N ASN A 220 15.60 -18.53 27.62
CA ASN A 220 14.59 -17.77 28.35
C ASN A 220 13.65 -16.89 27.49
N LYS A 221 13.59 -17.08 26.17
CA LYS A 221 12.65 -16.33 25.31
C LYS A 221 11.18 -16.65 25.60
N ASP A 222 10.89 -17.80 26.15
CA ASP A 222 9.53 -18.21 26.55
C ASP A 222 8.99 -17.44 27.75
N ILE A 223 9.82 -16.65 28.47
CA ILE A 223 9.43 -15.80 29.59
C ILE A 223 9.83 -14.32 29.42
N ASP A 224 10.64 -14.00 28.42
CA ASP A 224 11.13 -12.65 28.18
C ASP A 224 10.35 -11.96 27.05
N TYR A 225 9.35 -11.17 27.45
CA TYR A 225 8.54 -10.38 26.51
C TYR A 225 9.37 -9.38 25.69
N THR A 226 10.36 -8.76 26.34
CA THR A 226 11.18 -7.74 25.66
C THR A 226 11.99 -8.33 24.52
N ARG A 227 12.65 -9.45 24.74
CA ARG A 227 13.47 -10.12 23.71
C ARG A 227 12.63 -10.84 22.66
N THR A 228 11.46 -11.34 23.03
CA THR A 228 10.64 -12.16 22.13
C THR A 228 9.71 -11.32 21.27
N VAL A 229 9.17 -10.22 21.80
CA VAL A 229 8.18 -9.40 21.09
C VAL A 229 8.59 -7.95 20.95
N ASP A 230 9.01 -7.29 22.07
CA ASP A 230 9.13 -5.83 22.07
C ASP A 230 10.31 -5.35 21.23
N ALA A 231 11.47 -6.00 21.33
CA ALA A 231 12.68 -5.64 20.59
C ALA A 231 12.56 -5.83 19.07
N HIS A 232 11.68 -6.71 18.63
CA HIS A 232 11.48 -6.98 17.21
C HIS A 232 10.56 -5.93 16.58
N ARG A 233 10.95 -5.43 15.42
CA ARG A 233 10.10 -4.60 14.55
C ARG A 233 9.29 -5.44 13.59
N THR A 234 9.94 -6.43 13.00
CA THR A 234 9.33 -7.45 12.15
C THR A 234 9.72 -8.80 12.66
N MET A 235 8.77 -9.69 12.88
CA MET A 235 8.94 -11.08 13.27
C MET A 235 8.63 -11.99 12.09
N ASN A 236 9.38 -13.08 11.96
CA ASN A 236 9.14 -14.10 10.94
C ASN A 236 7.95 -14.97 11.35
N ILE A 237 6.76 -14.42 11.27
CA ILE A 237 5.48 -15.07 11.56
C ILE A 237 4.61 -15.03 10.31
N ASP A 238 4.32 -16.20 9.74
CA ASP A 238 3.49 -16.36 8.56
C ASP A 238 2.72 -17.69 8.63
N PHE A 239 1.54 -17.65 9.20
CA PHE A 239 0.67 -18.84 9.30
C PHE A 239 -0.05 -19.23 8.01
N THR A 240 0.32 -18.64 6.89
CA THR A 240 -0.21 -19.03 5.57
C THR A 240 0.54 -20.23 4.99
N ASP A 241 1.71 -20.57 5.52
CA ASP A 241 2.45 -21.76 5.17
C ASP A 241 2.37 -22.84 6.27
N ALA A 242 2.90 -24.04 5.99
CA ALA A 242 2.89 -25.18 6.91
C ALA A 242 4.17 -25.28 7.76
N ASN A 243 5.13 -24.39 7.54
CA ASN A 243 6.44 -24.45 8.21
C ASN A 243 6.40 -23.61 9.48
N LEU A 244 6.69 -24.26 10.62
CA LEU A 244 6.81 -23.54 11.89
C LEU A 244 8.15 -22.80 11.94
N THR A 245 8.12 -21.48 12.09
CA THR A 245 9.32 -20.67 12.25
C THR A 245 9.77 -20.59 13.71
N GLU A 246 11.00 -20.13 13.93
CA GLU A 246 11.54 -19.94 15.27
C GLU A 246 10.76 -18.87 16.05
N ASP A 247 10.38 -17.77 15.40
CA ASP A 247 9.63 -16.69 16.03
C ASP A 247 8.20 -17.11 16.37
N GLU A 248 7.56 -17.94 15.52
CA GLU A 248 6.26 -18.52 15.83
C GLU A 248 6.30 -19.42 17.06
N GLU A 249 7.34 -20.28 17.16
CA GLU A 249 7.52 -21.13 18.32
C GLU A 249 7.74 -20.31 19.60
N ASP A 250 8.60 -19.28 19.55
CA ASP A 250 8.93 -18.44 20.69
C ASP A 250 7.71 -17.64 21.19
N VAL A 251 6.97 -17.04 20.27
CA VAL A 251 5.75 -16.28 20.59
C VAL A 251 4.66 -17.16 21.18
N MET A 252 4.44 -18.37 20.62
CA MET A 252 3.44 -19.31 21.15
C MET A 252 3.83 -19.85 22.52
N ALA A 253 5.13 -20.06 22.78
CA ALA A 253 5.63 -20.47 24.08
C ALA A 253 5.41 -19.36 25.14
N LEU A 254 5.77 -18.12 24.80
CA LEU A 254 5.55 -16.97 25.66
C LEU A 254 4.06 -16.74 25.96
N ALA A 255 3.19 -16.75 24.94
CA ALA A 255 1.73 -16.61 25.09
C ALA A 255 1.17 -17.71 26.02
N SER A 256 1.68 -18.94 25.87
CA SER A 256 1.28 -20.06 26.71
C SER A 256 1.66 -19.86 28.18
N ASN A 257 2.81 -19.28 28.44
CA ASN A 257 3.25 -18.96 29.80
C ASN A 257 2.48 -17.77 30.41
N LEU A 258 2.12 -16.77 29.60
CA LEU A 258 1.38 -15.60 30.06
C LEU A 258 -0.10 -15.88 30.34
N TYR A 259 -0.79 -16.61 29.46
CA TYR A 259 -2.25 -16.64 29.48
C TYR A 259 -2.84 -18.05 29.66
N ALA A 260 -2.16 -19.09 29.19
CA ALA A 260 -2.74 -20.41 29.02
C ALA A 260 -1.88 -21.53 29.63
N HIS A 261 -1.43 -21.35 30.89
CA HIS A 261 -0.60 -22.31 31.58
C HIS A 261 -1.34 -23.57 32.05
N GLU A 262 -2.67 -23.55 32.09
CA GLU A 262 -3.52 -24.71 32.43
C GLU A 262 -4.56 -24.98 31.34
N MET A 263 -4.64 -26.26 30.94
CA MET A 263 -5.57 -26.74 29.94
C MET A 263 -6.80 -27.37 30.58
N MET A 264 -7.86 -27.46 29.81
CA MET A 264 -9.04 -28.23 30.20
C MET A 264 -8.65 -29.71 30.37
N GLU A 265 -9.09 -30.34 31.47
CA GLU A 265 -8.86 -31.75 31.68
C GLU A 265 -9.64 -32.57 30.63
N ARG A 266 -8.97 -33.63 30.14
CA ARG A 266 -9.65 -34.58 29.27
C ARG A 266 -10.75 -35.32 30.03
N LEU A 267 -11.95 -35.21 29.56
CA LEU A 267 -13.08 -35.94 30.13
C LEU A 267 -13.03 -37.40 29.65
N PRO A 268 -13.07 -38.38 30.58
CA PRO A 268 -13.20 -39.77 30.19
C PRO A 268 -14.52 -40.03 29.48
N GLU A 269 -14.51 -40.74 28.37
CA GLU A 269 -15.68 -41.07 27.58
C GLU A 269 -16.79 -41.78 28.42
N ILE A 270 -16.35 -42.65 29.33
CA ILE A 270 -17.23 -43.37 30.27
C ILE A 270 -17.99 -42.44 31.21
N SER A 271 -17.38 -41.31 31.61
CA SER A 271 -18.01 -40.31 32.51
C SER A 271 -19.19 -39.57 31.86
N TYR A 272 -19.19 -39.42 30.54
CA TYR A 272 -20.24 -38.76 29.81
C TYR A 272 -21.47 -39.69 29.62
N ASN A 273 -21.21 -40.99 29.44
CA ASN A 273 -22.22 -42.03 29.26
C ASN A 273 -22.68 -42.67 30.59
N SER A 274 -22.22 -42.12 31.75
CA SER A 274 -22.65 -42.66 33.04
C SER A 274 -24.19 -42.55 33.21
N SER A 275 -24.78 -43.58 33.77
CA SER A 275 -26.23 -43.66 34.07
C SER A 275 -26.65 -42.71 35.20
N SER A 276 -25.70 -42.15 35.96
CA SER A 276 -25.95 -41.22 37.07
C SER A 276 -26.17 -39.78 36.57
N THR A 277 -27.40 -39.29 36.74
CA THR A 277 -27.82 -37.95 36.36
C THR A 277 -27.02 -36.86 37.12
N SER A 278 -26.65 -37.07 38.39
CA SER A 278 -25.90 -36.13 39.20
C SER A 278 -24.48 -35.97 38.69
N GLN A 279 -23.76 -37.08 38.43
CA GLN A 279 -22.42 -37.04 37.91
C GLN A 279 -22.31 -36.33 36.53
N ARG A 280 -23.31 -36.54 35.68
CA ARG A 280 -23.44 -35.85 34.39
C ARG A 280 -23.62 -34.35 34.60
N ALA A 281 -24.49 -33.94 35.52
CA ALA A 281 -24.74 -32.53 35.82
C ALA A 281 -23.46 -31.83 36.35
N ASP A 282 -22.72 -32.49 37.23
CA ASP A 282 -21.44 -31.93 37.77
C ASP A 282 -20.39 -31.80 36.68
N ARG A 283 -20.25 -32.75 35.76
CA ARG A 283 -19.34 -32.64 34.62
C ARG A 283 -19.74 -31.51 33.67
N LEU A 284 -21.02 -31.34 33.36
CA LEU A 284 -21.48 -30.21 32.57
C LEU A 284 -21.19 -28.85 33.22
N ARG A 285 -21.36 -28.74 34.54
CA ARG A 285 -20.99 -27.53 35.30
C ARG A 285 -19.47 -27.27 35.19
N GLN A 286 -18.61 -28.28 35.30
CA GLN A 286 -17.18 -28.16 35.13
C GLN A 286 -16.82 -27.67 33.72
N ILE A 287 -17.46 -28.21 32.67
CA ILE A 287 -17.24 -27.74 31.29
C ILE A 287 -17.59 -26.26 31.18
N ILE A 288 -18.75 -25.84 31.69
CA ILE A 288 -19.16 -24.42 31.63
C ILE A 288 -18.20 -23.54 32.38
N ALA A 289 -17.77 -23.94 33.58
CA ALA A 289 -16.78 -23.19 34.37
C ALA A 289 -15.45 -23.02 33.64
N GLN A 290 -14.93 -24.08 33.00
CA GLN A 290 -13.72 -24.01 32.19
C GLN A 290 -13.89 -23.08 30.97
N ARG A 291 -15.02 -23.14 30.29
CA ARG A 291 -15.31 -22.26 29.15
C ARG A 291 -15.36 -20.78 29.58
N GLN A 292 -15.90 -20.47 30.76
CA GLN A 292 -15.88 -19.11 31.31
C GLN A 292 -14.44 -18.61 31.54
N ILE A 293 -13.56 -19.46 32.07
CA ILE A 293 -12.15 -19.13 32.28
C ILE A 293 -11.48 -18.87 30.92
N ILE A 294 -11.68 -19.74 29.94
CA ILE A 294 -11.12 -19.60 28.60
C ILE A 294 -11.62 -18.31 27.93
N ALA A 295 -12.91 -17.99 28.06
CA ALA A 295 -13.49 -16.76 27.52
C ALA A 295 -12.83 -15.50 28.13
N LYS A 296 -12.65 -15.46 29.46
CA LYS A 296 -11.98 -14.33 30.12
C LYS A 296 -10.50 -14.22 29.71
N ARG A 297 -9.78 -15.34 29.56
CA ARG A 297 -8.41 -15.38 29.07
C ARG A 297 -8.30 -14.91 27.62
N SER A 298 -9.24 -15.28 26.75
CA SER A 298 -9.21 -14.89 25.34
C SER A 298 -9.26 -13.37 25.14
N VAL A 299 -9.95 -12.65 26.01
CA VAL A 299 -9.98 -11.19 25.98
C VAL A 299 -8.61 -10.61 26.37
N ALA A 300 -7.96 -11.16 27.40
CA ALA A 300 -6.63 -10.72 27.79
C ALA A 300 -5.56 -11.05 26.74
N GLU A 301 -5.64 -12.24 26.17
CA GLU A 301 -4.70 -12.73 25.14
C GLU A 301 -4.85 -11.98 23.83
N HIS A 302 -6.03 -11.49 23.50
CA HIS A 302 -6.30 -10.76 22.27
C HIS A 302 -5.41 -9.51 22.11
N SER A 303 -5.14 -8.79 23.20
CA SER A 303 -4.24 -7.62 23.15
C SER A 303 -2.80 -8.01 22.78
N PHE A 304 -2.30 -9.11 23.36
CA PHE A 304 -0.98 -9.67 23.01
C PHE A 304 -0.94 -10.13 21.56
N ASN A 305 -1.94 -10.92 21.14
CA ASN A 305 -2.02 -11.43 19.78
C ASN A 305 -2.08 -10.31 18.75
N THR A 306 -2.76 -9.19 19.07
CA THR A 306 -2.79 -8.02 18.20
C THR A 306 -1.40 -7.38 18.06
N ILE A 307 -0.66 -7.21 19.16
CA ILE A 307 0.71 -6.65 19.12
C ILE A 307 1.62 -7.53 18.27
N VAL A 308 1.53 -8.84 18.44
CA VAL A 308 2.27 -9.82 17.64
C VAL A 308 1.88 -9.74 16.17
N GLY A 309 0.57 -9.67 15.89
CA GLY A 309 0.06 -9.53 14.53
C GLY A 309 0.59 -8.29 13.82
N LEU A 310 0.59 -7.13 14.49
CA LEU A 310 1.14 -5.89 13.94
C LEU A 310 2.64 -5.98 13.61
N LYS A 311 3.37 -6.86 14.29
CA LYS A 311 4.80 -7.11 14.09
C LYS A 311 5.09 -8.34 13.21
N SER A 312 4.09 -9.10 12.78
CA SER A 312 4.23 -10.24 11.88
C SER A 312 4.63 -9.82 10.47
N TYR A 313 5.11 -10.75 9.67
CA TYR A 313 5.50 -10.51 8.29
C TYR A 313 4.40 -9.78 7.50
N GLY A 314 4.80 -8.73 6.79
CA GLY A 314 3.99 -8.03 5.82
C GLY A 314 3.76 -8.85 4.55
N SER A 315 3.39 -8.16 3.47
CA SER A 315 3.13 -8.80 2.18
C SER A 315 4.32 -9.61 1.69
N PRO A 316 4.11 -10.80 1.11
CA PRO A 316 5.17 -11.49 0.40
C PRO A 316 5.71 -10.58 -0.70
N ALA A 317 7.02 -10.67 -0.95
CA ALA A 317 7.55 -10.15 -2.18
C ALA A 317 6.76 -10.79 -3.33
N ALA A 318 6.20 -9.96 -4.23
CA ALA A 318 5.47 -10.49 -5.38
C ALA A 318 6.38 -11.47 -6.10
N ASP A 319 5.85 -12.64 -6.40
CA ASP A 319 6.48 -13.56 -7.33
C ASP A 319 6.80 -12.79 -8.61
N ASN A 320 7.92 -13.06 -9.25
CA ASN A 320 8.47 -12.31 -10.40
C ASN A 320 7.52 -12.10 -11.59
N SER A 321 6.27 -12.52 -11.48
CA SER A 321 5.22 -12.39 -12.48
C SER A 321 4.38 -11.11 -12.39
N ASP A 322 4.35 -10.43 -11.25
CA ASP A 322 3.63 -9.16 -11.08
C ASP A 322 4.59 -8.03 -10.71
N GLU A 323 5.11 -7.36 -11.73
CA GLU A 323 6.05 -6.22 -11.65
C GLU A 323 5.49 -4.98 -10.94
N GLY A 324 4.74 -5.07 -9.87
CA GLY A 324 4.11 -3.84 -9.44
C GLY A 324 3.85 -3.58 -7.97
N SER A 325 3.97 -4.51 -7.04
CA SER A 325 3.30 -4.23 -5.78
C SER A 325 4.16 -4.21 -4.50
N SER A 326 4.89 -5.25 -4.16
CA SER A 326 5.50 -5.31 -2.82
C SER A 326 7.02 -5.17 -2.80
N ILE A 327 7.72 -5.61 -3.85
CA ILE A 327 9.18 -5.47 -3.97
C ILE A 327 9.56 -3.99 -4.04
N ASP A 328 8.81 -3.19 -4.78
CA ASP A 328 9.08 -1.76 -4.95
C ASP A 328 8.90 -1.01 -3.62
N THR A 329 7.95 -1.43 -2.76
CA THR A 329 7.73 -0.78 -1.46
C THR A 329 8.84 -1.09 -0.47
N ALA A 330 9.21 -2.35 -0.30
CA ALA A 330 10.30 -2.73 0.58
C ALA A 330 11.63 -2.09 0.13
N ARG A 331 11.89 -2.05 -1.18
CA ARG A 331 13.03 -1.38 -1.76
C ARG A 331 13.00 0.14 -1.51
N TYR A 332 11.85 0.77 -1.66
CA TYR A 332 11.69 2.20 -1.37
C TYR A 332 11.93 2.52 0.11
N LEU A 333 11.35 1.74 1.01
CA LEU A 333 11.57 1.89 2.46
C LEU A 333 13.06 1.69 2.83
N LYS A 334 13.74 0.76 2.18
CA LYS A 334 15.18 0.53 2.34
C LYS A 334 16.00 1.75 1.90
N ILE A 335 15.65 2.36 0.75
CA ILE A 335 16.28 3.60 0.28
C ILE A 335 16.11 4.74 1.31
N ILE A 336 14.92 4.87 1.91
CA ILE A 336 14.68 5.86 2.96
C ILE A 336 15.68 5.67 4.13
N LEU A 337 15.84 4.45 4.60
CA LEU A 337 16.77 4.15 5.69
C LEU A 337 18.24 4.38 5.32
N GLN A 338 18.62 4.04 4.08
CA GLN A 338 19.96 4.29 3.56
C GLN A 338 20.27 5.81 3.46
N GLN A 339 19.30 6.62 3.05
CA GLN A 339 19.44 8.08 3.02
C GLN A 339 19.59 8.69 4.41
N LEU A 340 19.17 8.00 5.46
CA LEU A 340 19.41 8.37 6.86
C LEU A 340 20.78 7.90 7.39
N GLY A 341 21.61 7.30 6.53
CA GLY A 341 22.97 6.86 6.87
C GLY A 341 23.07 5.42 7.36
N MET A 342 22.01 4.62 7.26
CA MET A 342 22.08 3.19 7.55
C MET A 342 22.76 2.45 6.39
N SER A 343 23.62 1.50 6.73
CA SER A 343 24.15 0.56 5.74
C SER A 343 23.03 -0.34 5.19
N GLU A 344 23.27 -1.01 4.08
CA GLU A 344 22.31 -1.93 3.49
C GLU A 344 21.92 -3.06 4.44
N GLU A 345 22.90 -3.60 5.16
CA GLU A 345 22.69 -4.65 6.15
C GLU A 345 21.90 -4.17 7.37
N GLU A 346 22.19 -2.95 7.85
CA GLU A 346 21.45 -2.34 8.97
C GLU A 346 20.00 -2.04 8.58
N ALA A 347 19.76 -1.51 7.39
CA ALA A 347 18.42 -1.30 6.87
C ALA A 347 17.65 -2.62 6.69
N GLY A 348 18.31 -3.67 6.21
CA GLY A 348 17.76 -5.03 6.13
C GLY A 348 17.39 -5.60 7.49
N ARG A 349 18.28 -5.47 8.49
CA ARG A 349 18.01 -5.90 9.88
C ARG A 349 16.88 -5.08 10.53
N PHE A 350 16.79 -3.79 10.21
CA PHE A 350 15.74 -2.91 10.73
C PHE A 350 14.35 -3.30 10.22
N MET A 351 14.24 -3.62 8.93
CA MET A 351 12.95 -3.88 8.29
C MET A 351 12.53 -5.36 8.32
N GLY A 352 13.51 -6.28 8.35
CA GLY A 352 13.28 -7.68 7.98
C GLY A 352 13.08 -7.84 6.46
N GLU A 353 12.87 -9.06 6.01
CA GLU A 353 12.65 -9.38 4.59
C GLU A 353 11.30 -8.85 4.08
N ARG A 354 10.29 -8.92 4.91
CA ARG A 354 8.91 -8.49 4.64
C ARG A 354 8.47 -7.56 5.76
N PRO A 355 8.66 -6.24 5.62
CA PRO A 355 8.42 -5.31 6.71
C PRO A 355 6.97 -5.39 7.20
N SER A 356 6.83 -5.57 8.52
CA SER A 356 5.54 -5.63 9.20
C SER A 356 4.78 -4.31 9.11
N TYR A 357 3.49 -4.32 9.45
CA TYR A 357 2.68 -3.10 9.60
C TYR A 357 3.37 -2.11 10.55
N PHE A 358 3.84 -2.59 11.72
CA PHE A 358 4.54 -1.76 12.70
C PHE A 358 5.79 -1.10 12.12
N THR A 359 6.64 -1.85 11.41
CA THR A 359 7.86 -1.33 10.78
C THR A 359 7.56 -0.30 9.71
N GLN A 360 6.59 -0.57 8.85
CA GLN A 360 6.17 0.35 7.80
C GLN A 360 5.62 1.66 8.40
N MET A 361 4.77 1.57 9.43
CA MET A 361 4.27 2.72 10.16
C MET A 361 5.40 3.52 10.80
N GLU A 362 6.36 2.88 11.47
CA GLU A 362 7.51 3.57 12.07
C GLU A 362 8.31 4.35 11.01
N ILE A 363 8.54 3.77 9.85
CA ILE A 363 9.28 4.44 8.76
C ILE A 363 8.47 5.64 8.23
N VAL A 364 7.21 5.44 7.91
CA VAL A 364 6.35 6.48 7.30
C VAL A 364 6.09 7.64 8.28
N THR A 365 5.92 7.34 9.56
CA THR A 365 5.56 8.36 10.57
C THR A 365 6.75 9.04 11.23
N LYS A 366 7.93 8.41 11.23
CA LYS A 366 9.13 8.95 11.88
C LYS A 366 10.28 9.16 10.92
N LYS A 367 10.65 8.13 10.15
CA LYS A 367 11.90 8.14 9.37
C LYS A 367 11.83 9.05 8.14
N VAL A 368 10.69 9.09 7.45
CA VAL A 368 10.49 9.99 6.29
C VAL A 368 10.74 11.44 6.67
N PHE A 369 10.28 11.90 7.83
CA PHE A 369 10.44 13.27 8.30
C PHE A 369 11.86 13.61 8.77
N GLN A 370 12.71 12.62 8.96
CA GLN A 370 14.12 12.82 9.32
C GLN A 370 15.01 13.04 8.08
N GLN A 371 14.46 12.83 6.86
CA GLN A 371 15.20 12.98 5.62
C GLN A 371 15.26 14.44 5.16
N PRO A 372 16.44 14.96 4.77
CA PRO A 372 16.56 16.29 4.15
C PRO A 372 15.76 16.41 2.84
N THR A 373 15.67 15.32 2.08
CA THR A 373 14.91 15.26 0.81
C THR A 373 13.43 15.52 1.00
N PHE A 374 12.84 15.13 2.12
CA PHE A 374 11.45 15.45 2.45
C PHE A 374 11.21 16.96 2.46
N TYR A 375 12.11 17.73 3.06
CA TYR A 375 11.99 19.18 3.14
C TYR A 375 12.26 19.85 1.79
N ALA A 376 13.20 19.33 1.00
CA ALA A 376 13.43 19.78 -0.37
C ALA A 376 12.19 19.58 -1.24
N ASP A 377 11.48 18.48 -1.05
CA ASP A 377 10.24 18.16 -1.77
C ASP A 377 9.06 19.07 -1.39
N LEU A 378 9.13 19.82 -0.29
CA LEU A 378 8.12 20.84 0.05
C LEU A 378 8.20 22.10 -0.83
N TYR A 379 9.27 22.26 -1.60
CA TYR A 379 9.36 23.28 -2.64
C TYR A 379 8.77 22.85 -4.00
N ASP A 380 8.14 21.69 -4.05
CA ASP A 380 7.43 21.19 -5.22
C ASP A 380 6.16 22.03 -5.50
N LYS A 381 5.51 21.73 -6.60
CA LYS A 381 4.30 22.43 -7.03
C LYS A 381 3.16 22.27 -6.02
N PRO A 382 2.29 23.28 -5.87
CA PRO A 382 1.18 23.24 -4.90
C PRO A 382 0.32 21.99 -5.01
N ALA A 383 0.00 21.55 -6.22
CA ALA A 383 -0.80 20.33 -6.45
C ALA A 383 -0.15 19.05 -5.89
N ASN A 384 1.17 18.94 -5.97
CA ASN A 384 1.90 17.80 -5.41
C ASN A 384 1.99 17.88 -3.88
N ILE A 385 2.14 19.09 -3.35
CA ILE A 385 2.13 19.34 -1.90
C ILE A 385 0.75 18.98 -1.30
N ASP A 386 -0.35 19.36 -1.96
CA ASP A 386 -1.70 19.03 -1.51
C ASP A 386 -1.95 17.52 -1.52
N ARG A 387 -1.45 16.79 -2.53
CA ARG A 387 -1.53 15.33 -2.58
C ARG A 387 -0.72 14.68 -1.45
N LYS A 388 0.51 15.16 -1.18
CA LYS A 388 1.31 14.69 -0.06
C LYS A 388 0.62 14.96 1.27
N LYS A 389 0.05 16.16 1.44
CA LYS A 389 -0.73 16.52 2.63
C LYS A 389 -1.92 15.58 2.83
N ALA A 390 -2.70 15.31 1.79
CA ALA A 390 -3.82 14.38 1.85
C ALA A 390 -3.37 12.96 2.24
N ALA A 391 -2.25 12.49 1.70
CA ALA A 391 -1.69 11.19 2.04
C ALA A 391 -1.22 11.12 3.50
N LEU A 392 -0.57 12.16 4.01
CA LEU A 392 -0.17 12.25 5.42
C LEU A 392 -1.37 12.33 6.36
N GLN A 393 -2.43 13.04 5.96
CA GLN A 393 -3.70 13.05 6.71
C GLN A 393 -4.35 11.67 6.76
N ALA A 394 -4.30 10.89 5.67
CA ALA A 394 -4.78 9.51 5.65
C ALA A 394 -3.99 8.62 6.63
N VAL A 395 -2.66 8.74 6.69
CA VAL A 395 -1.84 8.01 7.66
C VAL A 395 -2.18 8.43 9.10
N SER A 396 -2.40 9.74 9.35
CA SER A 396 -2.85 10.22 10.66
C SER A 396 -4.18 9.60 11.08
N LEU A 397 -5.16 9.54 10.17
CA LEU A 397 -6.46 8.89 10.42
C LEU A 397 -6.33 7.40 10.70
N MET A 398 -5.41 6.69 10.03
CA MET A 398 -5.11 5.29 10.35
C MET A 398 -4.58 5.14 11.79
N GLN A 399 -3.65 6.00 12.21
CA GLN A 399 -3.13 6.00 13.58
C GLN A 399 -4.20 6.34 14.62
N ASP A 400 -5.08 7.28 14.32
CA ASP A 400 -6.21 7.61 15.19
C ASP A 400 -7.15 6.41 15.35
N PHE A 401 -7.41 5.68 14.26
CA PHE A 401 -8.20 4.47 14.27
C PHE A 401 -7.52 3.35 15.07
N ASP A 402 -6.22 3.11 14.89
CA ASP A 402 -5.44 2.15 15.70
C ASP A 402 -5.50 2.49 17.19
N THR A 403 -5.41 3.78 17.51
CA THR A 403 -5.52 4.29 18.88
C THR A 403 -6.91 4.01 19.44
N TRP A 404 -7.95 4.27 18.67
CA TRP A 404 -9.32 3.96 19.05
C TRP A 404 -9.54 2.45 19.28
N GLN A 405 -9.04 1.60 18.40
CA GLN A 405 -9.06 0.15 18.59
C GLN A 405 -8.33 -0.27 19.89
N SER A 406 -7.21 0.39 20.20
CA SER A 406 -6.46 0.15 21.44
C SER A 406 -7.29 0.52 22.69
N TYR A 407 -8.04 1.61 22.63
CA TYR A 407 -8.99 1.97 23.69
C TYR A 407 -10.11 0.94 23.86
N LEU A 408 -10.71 0.45 22.75
CA LEU A 408 -11.72 -0.61 22.81
C LEU A 408 -11.19 -1.90 23.45
N ARG A 409 -9.95 -2.29 23.13
CA ARG A 409 -9.29 -3.43 23.78
C ARG A 409 -9.08 -3.19 25.27
N THR A 410 -8.66 -1.99 25.65
CA THR A 410 -8.47 -1.61 27.06
C THR A 410 -9.81 -1.62 27.81
N GLU A 411 -10.87 -1.12 27.22
CA GLU A 411 -12.21 -1.14 27.78
C GLU A 411 -12.72 -2.58 28.00
N SER A 412 -12.53 -3.47 27.00
CA SER A 412 -12.89 -4.87 27.13
C SER A 412 -12.09 -5.59 28.24
N LEU A 413 -10.79 -5.30 28.38
CA LEU A 413 -9.96 -5.81 29.48
C LEU A 413 -10.44 -5.33 30.84
N LEU A 414 -10.75 -4.04 30.97
CA LEU A 414 -11.28 -3.45 32.23
C LEU A 414 -12.65 -4.05 32.58
N SER A 415 -13.51 -4.27 31.59
CA SER A 415 -14.81 -4.93 31.80
C SER A 415 -14.66 -6.34 32.36
N VAL A 416 -13.73 -7.14 31.78
CA VAL A 416 -13.44 -8.49 32.29
C VAL A 416 -12.81 -8.45 33.69
N LEU A 417 -11.92 -7.49 33.94
CA LEU A 417 -11.32 -7.29 35.27
C LEU A 417 -12.39 -6.95 36.31
N LEU A 418 -13.29 -6.05 35.99
CA LEU A 418 -14.44 -5.70 36.85
C LEU A 418 -15.33 -6.92 37.15
N GLU A 419 -15.63 -7.73 36.13
CA GLU A 419 -16.40 -8.97 36.29
C GLU A 419 -15.67 -9.96 37.22
N ILE A 420 -14.35 -10.08 37.14
CA ILE A 420 -13.56 -10.93 38.06
C ILE A 420 -13.65 -10.44 39.49
N GLU A 421 -13.58 -9.13 39.70
CA GLU A 421 -13.67 -8.51 41.07
C GLU A 421 -15.10 -8.67 41.64
N VAL A 422 -16.14 -8.44 40.84
CA VAL A 422 -17.53 -8.67 41.24
C VAL A 422 -17.76 -10.14 41.62
N ALA A 423 -17.26 -11.08 40.82
CA ALA A 423 -17.37 -12.50 41.11
C ALA A 423 -16.65 -12.91 42.41
N LYS A 424 -15.46 -12.32 42.68
CA LYS A 424 -14.75 -12.53 43.97
C LYS A 424 -15.56 -11.99 45.14
N PHE A 425 -16.13 -10.78 45.00
CA PHE A 425 -16.96 -10.18 46.04
C PHE A 425 -18.19 -11.03 46.36
N GLN A 426 -18.87 -11.55 45.32
CA GLN A 426 -20.01 -12.43 45.50
C GLN A 426 -19.63 -13.75 46.17
N ALA A 427 -18.46 -14.33 45.80
CA ALA A 427 -17.98 -15.57 46.40
C ALA A 427 -17.52 -15.37 47.88
N GLY A 428 -17.07 -14.18 48.24
CA GLY A 428 -16.71 -13.85 49.65
C GLY A 428 -17.88 -13.40 50.51
N ALA A 429 -19.01 -13.07 49.90
CA ALA A 429 -20.24 -12.69 50.62
C ALA A 429 -21.21 -13.87 50.85
N ALA A 430 -20.95 -15.04 50.23
CA ALA A 430 -21.68 -16.31 50.41
C ALA A 430 -20.99 -17.21 51.44
#